data_6c1619413f979e0aead4aa939c3a22fe
#
_entry.id   6c1619413f979e0aead4aa939c3a22fe
#
_cell.length_a   1.000
_cell.length_b   1.000
_cell.length_c   1.000
_cell.angle_alpha   90.00
_cell.angle_beta   90.00
_cell.angle_gamma   90.00
#
_symmetry.space_group_name_H-M   'P 1'
#
loop_
_entity.id
_entity.type
_entity.pdbx_description
1 polymer ?
#
loop_
_entity_poly.entity_id
_entity_poly.type
_entity_poly.pdbx_seq_one_letter_code
_entity_poly.pdbx_strand_id
1 'polypeptide(L)'
;MAKENNKDRILKLLKECKNHQTAESIAVQLNIQRNTASGILNELVREGIVQKEKTRPVIFSYIQPEDQLPEDPFTTFIGADQSLKDAVEKCKLSAGYPNKGMPILLFGSSGVGKSLLAEYIYQYAKFIGTIPEDAPFVVLNCADYANNKELLSSVLFGYKKGAFTGANKDTKGLIE
;
A
#
# COMPACT_ATOMS: atom_id res chain seq x y z
N MET A 1 1.44 -40.75 -11.81
CA MET A 1 2.00 -39.97 -10.70
C MET A 1 2.96 -38.94 -11.29
N ALA A 2 2.59 -37.68 -11.29
CA ALA A 2 3.46 -36.62 -11.80
C ALA A 2 4.67 -36.48 -10.84
N LYS A 3 5.88 -36.49 -11.40
CA LYS A 3 7.11 -36.23 -10.64
C LYS A 3 7.00 -34.80 -10.09
N GLU A 4 6.87 -34.67 -8.78
CA GLU A 4 6.91 -33.39 -8.09
C GLU A 4 8.21 -32.66 -8.47
N ASN A 5 8.11 -31.46 -9.00
CA ASN A 5 9.27 -30.71 -9.47
C ASN A 5 10.15 -30.32 -8.26
N ASN A 6 11.46 -30.29 -8.42
CA ASN A 6 12.39 -29.90 -7.35
C ASN A 6 12.08 -28.51 -6.78
N LYS A 7 11.50 -27.63 -7.58
CA LYS A 7 11.04 -26.30 -7.15
C LYS A 7 9.91 -26.39 -6.13
N ASP A 8 8.91 -27.26 -6.38
CA ASP A 8 7.77 -27.46 -5.47
C ASP A 8 8.21 -28.10 -4.15
N ARG A 9 9.15 -29.06 -4.23
CA ARG A 9 9.73 -29.70 -3.05
C ARG A 9 10.52 -28.73 -2.17
N ILE A 10 11.30 -27.84 -2.77
CA ILE A 10 12.04 -26.79 -2.04
C ILE A 10 11.07 -25.81 -1.39
N LEU A 11 10.04 -25.35 -2.11
CA LEU A 11 9.02 -24.46 -1.56
C LEU A 11 8.27 -25.08 -0.38
N LYS A 12 7.88 -26.35 -0.49
CA LYS A 12 7.21 -27.07 0.59
C LYS A 12 8.10 -27.15 1.84
N LEU A 13 9.36 -27.49 1.67
CA LEU A 13 10.32 -27.57 2.76
C LEU A 13 10.55 -26.21 3.43
N LEU A 14 10.67 -25.14 2.66
CA LEU A 14 10.84 -23.77 3.19
C LEU A 14 9.58 -23.27 3.93
N LYS A 15 8.38 -23.68 3.51
CA LYS A 15 7.12 -23.37 4.19
C LYS A 15 6.96 -24.10 5.53
N GLU A 16 7.40 -25.36 5.58
CA GLU A 16 7.31 -26.19 6.78
C GLU A 16 8.39 -25.85 7.82
N CYS A 17 9.57 -25.44 7.36
CA CYS A 17 10.68 -25.06 8.22
C CYS A 17 10.61 -23.59 8.61
N LYS A 18 10.21 -23.28 9.85
CA LYS A 18 10.29 -21.92 10.43
C LYS A 18 11.72 -21.40 10.62
N ASN A 19 12.73 -22.24 10.37
CA ASN A 19 14.14 -21.91 10.56
C ASN A 19 14.79 -21.53 9.21
N HIS A 20 15.69 -20.58 9.29
CA HIS A 20 16.55 -20.15 8.19
C HIS A 20 17.32 -21.33 7.60
N GLN A 21 17.19 -21.56 6.29
CA GLN A 21 17.80 -22.70 5.60
C GLN A 21 18.94 -22.26 4.68
N THR A 22 19.99 -23.07 4.59
CA THR A 22 21.06 -22.87 3.62
C THR A 22 20.84 -23.72 2.37
N ALA A 23 21.44 -23.34 1.23
CA ALA A 23 21.38 -24.16 0.03
C ALA A 23 21.94 -25.57 0.23
N GLU A 24 22.87 -25.72 1.17
CA GLU A 24 23.49 -27.01 1.51
C GLU A 24 22.55 -27.87 2.35
N SER A 25 21.89 -27.30 3.38
CA SER A 25 20.92 -28.04 4.19
C SER A 25 19.73 -28.51 3.36
N ILE A 26 19.22 -27.70 2.45
CA ILE A 26 18.13 -28.07 1.53
C ILE A 26 18.57 -29.16 0.56
N ALA A 27 19.78 -29.07 0.02
CA ALA A 27 20.33 -30.07 -0.89
C ALA A 27 20.42 -31.45 -0.22
N VAL A 28 20.87 -31.51 1.03
CA VAL A 28 20.96 -32.76 1.81
C VAL A 28 19.56 -33.33 2.12
N GLN A 29 18.64 -32.50 2.60
CA GLN A 29 17.29 -32.92 2.99
C GLN A 29 16.46 -33.46 1.80
N LEU A 30 16.62 -32.83 0.64
CA LEU A 30 15.88 -33.25 -0.58
C LEU A 30 16.64 -34.21 -1.47
N ASN A 31 17.86 -34.59 -1.10
CA ASN A 31 18.75 -35.44 -1.87
C ASN A 31 18.96 -34.97 -3.32
N ILE A 32 19.29 -33.67 -3.46
CA ILE A 32 19.59 -33.03 -4.73
C ILE A 32 20.98 -32.39 -4.69
N GLN A 33 21.54 -32.07 -5.85
CA GLN A 33 22.84 -31.39 -5.89
C GLN A 33 22.74 -29.96 -5.36
N ARG A 34 23.73 -29.51 -4.58
CA ARG A 34 23.82 -28.15 -4.02
C ARG A 34 23.65 -27.03 -5.08
N ASN A 35 24.27 -27.25 -6.27
CA ASN A 35 24.17 -26.29 -7.36
C ASN A 35 22.73 -26.16 -7.89
N THR A 36 22.00 -27.27 -7.97
CA THR A 36 20.60 -27.30 -8.36
C THR A 36 19.73 -26.57 -7.31
N ALA A 37 19.95 -26.86 -6.02
CA ALA A 37 19.25 -26.17 -4.93
C ALA A 37 19.52 -24.66 -4.97
N SER A 38 20.79 -24.25 -5.12
CA SER A 38 21.19 -22.84 -5.19
C SER A 38 20.59 -22.11 -6.41
N GLY A 39 20.53 -22.79 -7.57
CA GLY A 39 19.91 -22.25 -8.78
C GLY A 39 18.42 -21.96 -8.59
N ILE A 40 17.68 -22.93 -8.08
CA ILE A 40 16.24 -22.81 -7.82
C ILE A 40 15.97 -21.76 -6.73
N LEU A 41 16.77 -21.70 -5.66
CA LEU A 41 16.64 -20.71 -4.60
C LEU A 41 16.85 -19.29 -5.13
N ASN A 42 17.85 -19.06 -5.99
CA ASN A 42 18.06 -17.76 -6.61
C ASN A 42 16.94 -17.37 -7.61
N GLU A 43 16.31 -18.35 -8.27
CA GLU A 43 15.11 -18.13 -9.09
C GLU A 43 13.94 -17.69 -8.22
N LEU A 44 13.67 -18.38 -7.11
CA LEU A 44 12.62 -18.04 -6.15
C LEU A 44 12.84 -16.68 -5.48
N VAL A 45 14.10 -16.26 -5.29
CA VAL A 45 14.44 -14.90 -4.84
C VAL A 45 14.08 -13.86 -5.89
N ARG A 46 14.33 -14.13 -7.19
CA ARG A 46 13.91 -13.22 -8.28
C ARG A 46 12.40 -13.12 -8.43
N GLU A 47 11.68 -14.20 -8.12
CA GLU A 47 10.21 -14.22 -8.10
C GLU A 47 9.61 -13.56 -6.85
N GLY A 48 10.44 -13.15 -5.87
CA GLY A 48 9.96 -12.51 -4.64
C GLY A 48 9.29 -13.46 -3.65
N ILE A 49 9.47 -14.77 -3.80
CA ILE A 49 8.87 -15.81 -2.93
C ILE A 49 9.79 -16.16 -1.76
N VAL A 50 11.09 -15.99 -1.94
CA VAL A 50 12.13 -16.33 -0.96
C VAL A 50 13.03 -15.13 -0.74
N GLN A 51 13.32 -14.82 0.51
CA GLN A 51 14.29 -13.80 0.90
C GLN A 51 15.67 -14.43 1.06
N LYS A 52 16.72 -13.70 0.67
CA LYS A 52 18.12 -14.10 0.77
C LYS A 52 18.86 -13.13 1.66
N GLU A 53 19.41 -13.62 2.76
CA GLU A 53 20.30 -12.85 3.62
C GLU A 53 21.76 -13.05 3.22
N LYS A 54 22.51 -11.95 3.09
CA LYS A 54 23.94 -11.96 2.73
C LYS A 54 24.83 -12.28 3.94
N THR A 55 24.46 -13.33 4.69
CA THR A 55 25.26 -13.84 5.82
C THR A 55 26.26 -14.91 5.34
N ARG A 56 27.16 -15.34 6.19
CA ARG A 56 28.04 -16.51 5.94
C ARG A 56 27.79 -17.56 7.00
N PRO A 57 27.15 -18.71 6.62
CA PRO A 57 26.63 -19.10 5.31
C PRO A 57 25.41 -18.28 4.87
N VAL A 58 25.15 -18.22 3.54
CA VAL A 58 23.99 -17.55 2.98
C VAL A 58 22.72 -18.28 3.39
N ILE A 59 21.75 -17.55 3.90
CA ILE A 59 20.49 -18.06 4.43
C ILE A 59 19.36 -17.69 3.48
N PHE A 60 18.42 -18.63 3.31
CA PHE A 60 17.20 -18.45 2.55
C PHE A 60 16.00 -18.71 3.46
N SER A 61 15.00 -17.84 3.41
CA SER A 61 13.75 -17.95 4.16
C SER A 61 12.56 -17.73 3.22
N TYR A 62 11.49 -18.49 3.45
CA TYR A 62 10.24 -18.29 2.73
C TYR A 62 9.60 -16.99 3.22
N ILE A 63 9.21 -16.12 2.30
CA ILE A 63 8.46 -14.90 2.62
C ILE A 63 7.03 -15.34 2.93
N GLN A 64 6.65 -15.32 4.20
CA GLN A 64 5.26 -15.62 4.58
C GLN A 64 4.36 -14.53 4.02
N PRO A 65 3.12 -14.84 3.60
CA PRO A 65 2.14 -13.81 3.25
C PRO A 65 1.91 -12.80 4.39
N GLU A 66 2.14 -13.21 5.62
CA GLU A 66 2.09 -12.38 6.83
C GLU A 66 3.27 -11.40 6.93
N ASP A 67 4.42 -11.73 6.34
CA ASP A 67 5.58 -10.83 6.24
C ASP A 67 5.40 -9.75 5.15
N GLN A 68 4.39 -9.92 4.28
CA GLN A 68 3.94 -8.96 3.28
C GLN A 68 2.72 -8.16 3.75
N LEU A 69 2.46 -8.09 5.05
CA LEU A 69 1.48 -7.14 5.56
C LEU A 69 1.88 -5.76 5.04
N PRO A 70 0.94 -5.03 4.43
CA PRO A 70 1.22 -3.68 3.96
C PRO A 70 1.77 -2.90 5.14
N GLU A 71 2.97 -2.35 4.98
CA GLU A 71 3.57 -1.51 6.01
C GLU A 71 2.76 -0.22 6.14
N ASP A 72 2.66 0.29 7.37
CA ASP A 72 2.03 1.59 7.62
C ASP A 72 2.66 2.65 6.68
N PRO A 73 1.89 3.29 5.80
CA PRO A 73 2.43 4.27 4.85
C PRO A 73 3.30 5.34 5.50
N PHE A 74 3.01 5.72 6.74
CA PHE A 74 3.78 6.73 7.46
C PHE A 74 5.19 6.30 7.86
N THR A 75 5.56 5.02 7.73
CA THR A 75 6.95 4.57 7.97
C THR A 75 7.94 5.22 7.00
N THR A 76 7.49 5.56 5.79
CA THR A 76 8.29 6.22 4.76
C THR A 76 8.13 7.74 4.74
N PHE A 77 7.23 8.30 5.55
CA PHE A 77 6.96 9.73 5.58
C PHE A 77 8.05 10.47 6.37
N ILE A 78 8.78 11.36 5.72
CA ILE A 78 9.91 12.08 6.31
C ILE A 78 9.43 12.94 7.49
N GLY A 79 10.01 12.73 8.67
CA GLY A 79 9.70 13.46 9.90
C GLY A 79 8.52 12.91 10.70
N ALA A 80 7.92 11.78 10.28
CA ALA A 80 6.78 11.16 10.96
C ALA A 80 7.08 10.78 12.42
N ASP A 81 8.30 10.39 12.72
CA ASP A 81 8.81 10.01 14.04
C ASP A 81 9.54 11.12 14.78
N GLN A 82 9.66 12.30 14.18
CA GLN A 82 10.38 13.46 14.70
C GLN A 82 9.52 14.71 14.76
N SER A 83 9.78 15.69 13.89
CA SER A 83 9.16 17.02 13.92
C SER A 83 7.66 17.00 13.60
N LEU A 84 7.17 16.00 12.87
CA LEU A 84 5.78 15.87 12.48
C LEU A 84 5.03 14.78 13.26
N LYS A 85 5.67 14.17 14.27
CA LYS A 85 5.10 13.05 15.04
C LYS A 85 3.70 13.35 15.54
N ASP A 86 3.51 14.45 16.26
CA ASP A 86 2.21 14.82 16.83
C ASP A 86 1.15 15.07 15.75
N ALA A 87 1.56 15.65 14.62
CA ALA A 87 0.64 15.89 13.49
C ALA A 87 0.22 14.57 12.85
N VAL A 88 1.17 13.67 12.62
CA VAL A 88 0.91 12.33 12.05
C VAL A 88 0.03 11.49 12.99
N GLU A 89 0.29 11.50 14.29
CA GLU A 89 -0.54 10.78 15.28
C GLU A 89 -1.99 11.30 15.27
N LYS A 90 -2.20 12.61 15.25
CA LYS A 90 -3.54 13.21 15.13
C LYS A 90 -4.23 12.80 13.83
N CYS A 91 -3.51 12.79 12.70
CA CYS A 91 -4.05 12.36 11.43
C CYS A 91 -4.45 10.87 11.46
N LYS A 92 -3.61 10.00 12.03
CA LYS A 92 -3.91 8.57 12.20
C LYS A 92 -5.15 8.34 13.06
N LEU A 93 -5.24 9.03 14.20
CA LEU A 93 -6.41 8.96 15.09
C LEU A 93 -7.69 9.41 14.36
N SER A 94 -7.60 10.51 13.61
CA SER A 94 -8.75 11.03 12.85
C SER A 94 -9.15 10.08 11.72
N ALA A 95 -8.20 9.52 10.98
CA ALA A 95 -8.47 8.55 9.91
C ALA A 95 -9.05 7.24 10.45
N GLY A 96 -8.61 6.77 11.61
CA GLY A 96 -9.11 5.57 12.27
C GLY A 96 -10.39 5.75 13.10
N TYR A 97 -10.96 6.94 13.15
CA TYR A 97 -12.16 7.18 13.95
C TYR A 97 -13.37 6.40 13.40
N PRO A 98 -14.23 5.82 14.27
CA PRO A 98 -15.41 5.06 13.84
C PRO A 98 -16.30 5.83 12.86
N ASN A 99 -17.01 5.11 12.00
CA ASN A 99 -17.89 5.67 10.96
C ASN A 99 -17.17 6.49 9.87
N LYS A 100 -16.13 5.90 9.26
CA LYS A 100 -15.39 6.42 8.08
C LYS A 100 -14.44 7.58 8.37
N GLY A 101 -13.91 7.67 9.59
CA GLY A 101 -12.97 8.71 9.96
C GLY A 101 -13.62 10.05 10.30
N MET A 102 -12.78 11.02 10.66
CA MET A 102 -13.19 12.40 10.94
C MET A 102 -12.64 13.34 9.87
N PRO A 103 -13.33 14.46 9.57
CA PRO A 103 -12.78 15.52 8.73
C PRO A 103 -11.46 16.06 9.30
N ILE A 104 -10.48 16.24 8.43
CA ILE A 104 -9.15 16.74 8.80
C ILE A 104 -8.91 18.07 8.11
N LEU A 105 -8.52 19.09 8.87
CA LEU A 105 -8.09 20.39 8.36
C LEU A 105 -6.56 20.49 8.49
N LEU A 106 -5.88 20.62 7.35
CA LEU A 106 -4.43 20.87 7.27
C LEU A 106 -4.19 22.35 6.93
N PHE A 107 -3.52 23.06 7.80
CA PHE A 107 -3.16 24.47 7.56
C PHE A 107 -1.66 24.70 7.78
N GLY A 108 -1.13 25.73 7.15
CA GLY A 108 0.29 26.08 7.18
C GLY A 108 0.73 26.81 5.92
N SER A 109 1.98 27.28 5.88
CA SER A 109 2.55 27.99 4.75
C SER A 109 2.54 27.19 3.45
N SER A 110 2.68 27.84 2.30
CA SER A 110 2.81 27.16 1.01
C SER A 110 4.10 26.33 1.00
N GLY A 111 4.08 25.16 0.34
CA GLY A 111 5.26 24.32 0.18
C GLY A 111 5.64 23.43 1.36
N VAL A 112 4.95 23.49 2.52
CA VAL A 112 5.30 22.69 3.70
C VAL A 112 4.85 21.20 3.64
N GLY A 113 4.33 20.73 2.51
CA GLY A 113 3.95 19.32 2.34
C GLY A 113 2.52 18.94 2.72
N LYS A 114 1.58 19.90 2.86
CA LYS A 114 0.18 19.60 3.21
C LYS A 114 -0.50 18.61 2.26
N SER A 115 -0.30 18.76 0.96
CA SER A 115 -0.89 17.88 -0.06
C SER A 115 -0.30 16.46 0.03
N LEU A 116 1.02 16.39 0.25
CA LEU A 116 1.69 15.11 0.46
C LEU A 116 1.15 14.41 1.73
N LEU A 117 0.99 15.14 2.83
CA LEU A 117 0.42 14.60 4.06
C LEU A 117 -1.01 14.09 3.83
N ALA A 118 -1.83 14.80 3.03
CA ALA A 118 -3.18 14.36 2.68
C ALA A 118 -3.19 13.02 1.90
N GLU A 119 -2.24 12.83 0.97
CA GLU A 119 -2.05 11.54 0.27
C GLU A 119 -1.68 10.41 1.22
N TYR A 120 -0.77 10.66 2.17
CA TYR A 120 -0.40 9.66 3.17
C TYR A 120 -1.56 9.31 4.12
N ILE A 121 -2.38 10.29 4.51
CA ILE A 121 -3.60 10.05 5.29
C ILE A 121 -4.57 9.15 4.52
N TYR A 122 -4.76 9.41 3.23
CA TYR A 122 -5.61 8.59 2.37
C TYR A 122 -5.08 7.15 2.24
N GLN A 123 -3.78 6.97 2.01
CA GLN A 123 -3.15 5.65 1.97
C GLN A 123 -3.29 4.92 3.32
N TYR A 124 -3.11 5.64 4.42
CA TYR A 124 -3.28 5.09 5.76
C TYR A 124 -4.73 4.67 6.03
N ALA A 125 -5.72 5.45 5.59
CA ALA A 125 -7.14 5.10 5.73
C ALA A 125 -7.49 3.82 4.95
N LYS A 126 -6.88 3.57 3.79
CA LYS A 126 -6.96 2.29 3.08
C LYS A 126 -6.27 1.17 3.85
N PHE A 127 -5.05 1.39 4.32
CA PHE A 127 -4.25 0.44 5.08
C PHE A 127 -4.99 -0.11 6.29
N ILE A 128 -5.67 0.76 7.07
CA ILE A 128 -6.46 0.35 8.25
C ILE A 128 -7.90 -0.06 7.90
N GLY A 129 -8.28 -0.05 6.62
CA GLY A 129 -9.62 -0.46 6.17
C GLY A 129 -10.75 0.52 6.49
N THR A 130 -10.46 1.77 6.84
CA THR A 130 -11.49 2.79 7.07
C THR A 130 -12.22 3.16 5.78
N ILE A 131 -11.50 3.13 4.66
CA ILE A 131 -12.05 3.29 3.31
C ILE A 131 -11.70 2.08 2.44
N PRO A 132 -12.53 1.75 1.42
CA PRO A 132 -12.25 0.66 0.49
C PRO A 132 -10.92 0.83 -0.25
N GLU A 133 -10.30 -0.28 -0.65
CA GLU A 133 -9.04 -0.29 -1.41
C GLU A 133 -9.17 0.43 -2.76
N ASP A 134 -10.31 0.32 -3.41
CA ASP A 134 -10.63 0.93 -4.69
C ASP A 134 -11.20 2.36 -4.58
N ALA A 135 -11.31 2.91 -3.36
CA ALA A 135 -11.80 4.28 -3.17
C ALA A 135 -10.93 5.29 -3.94
N PRO A 136 -11.50 6.21 -4.70
CA PRO A 136 -10.74 7.21 -5.44
C PRO A 136 -10.20 8.31 -4.49
N PHE A 137 -9.01 8.84 -4.81
CA PHE A 137 -8.50 10.07 -4.20
C PHE A 137 -8.87 11.26 -5.07
N VAL A 138 -9.89 12.00 -4.67
CA VAL A 138 -10.41 13.15 -5.43
C VAL A 138 -9.84 14.44 -4.87
N VAL A 139 -9.22 15.23 -5.73
CA VAL A 139 -8.64 16.53 -5.37
C VAL A 139 -9.40 17.65 -6.09
N LEU A 140 -9.85 18.63 -5.33
CA LEU A 140 -10.49 19.84 -5.86
C LEU A 140 -9.71 21.07 -5.42
N ASN A 141 -9.23 21.85 -6.38
CA ASN A 141 -8.63 23.15 -6.09
C ASN A 141 -9.71 24.23 -6.07
N CYS A 142 -10.12 24.68 -4.89
CA CYS A 142 -11.16 25.68 -4.73
C CYS A 142 -10.78 27.04 -5.35
N ALA A 143 -9.48 27.33 -5.53
CA ALA A 143 -9.05 28.60 -6.14
C ALA A 143 -9.47 28.70 -7.61
N ASP A 144 -9.58 27.59 -8.32
CA ASP A 144 -9.99 27.57 -9.74
C ASP A 144 -11.46 28.02 -9.92
N TYR A 145 -12.24 27.99 -8.84
CA TYR A 145 -13.67 28.32 -8.81
C TYR A 145 -13.97 29.61 -8.03
N ALA A 146 -12.94 30.37 -7.60
CA ALA A 146 -13.11 31.56 -6.75
C ALA A 146 -14.09 32.60 -7.33
N ASN A 147 -14.11 32.73 -8.66
CA ASN A 147 -14.96 33.69 -9.38
C ASN A 147 -16.27 33.08 -9.90
N ASN A 148 -16.54 31.78 -9.67
CA ASN A 148 -17.74 31.10 -10.20
C ASN A 148 -18.27 30.08 -9.21
N LYS A 149 -19.07 30.55 -8.24
CA LYS A 149 -19.66 29.70 -7.19
C LYS A 149 -20.68 28.68 -7.74
N GLU A 150 -21.39 29.01 -8.80
CA GLU A 150 -22.37 28.14 -9.42
C GLU A 150 -21.68 26.96 -10.11
N LEU A 151 -20.56 27.23 -10.78
CA LEU A 151 -19.73 26.18 -11.36
C LEU A 151 -19.15 25.25 -10.28
N LEU A 152 -18.66 25.80 -9.17
CA LEU A 152 -18.20 25.01 -8.04
C LEU A 152 -19.30 24.07 -7.51
N SER A 153 -20.50 24.61 -7.29
CA SER A 153 -21.65 23.80 -6.85
C SER A 153 -21.98 22.68 -7.84
N SER A 154 -21.96 22.98 -9.13
CA SER A 154 -22.20 21.99 -10.19
C SER A 154 -21.15 20.89 -10.23
N VAL A 155 -19.88 21.22 -9.98
CA VAL A 155 -18.78 20.24 -9.93
C VAL A 155 -18.87 19.37 -8.68
N LEU A 156 -19.19 19.94 -7.52
CA LEU A 156 -19.28 19.21 -6.26
C LEU A 156 -20.49 18.28 -6.21
N PHE A 157 -21.68 18.78 -6.54
CA PHE A 157 -22.95 18.09 -6.34
C PHE A 157 -23.58 17.54 -7.63
N GLY A 158 -22.97 17.86 -8.80
CA GLY A 158 -23.57 17.52 -10.08
C GLY A 158 -24.80 18.34 -10.42
N TYR A 159 -25.47 17.99 -11.51
CA TYR A 159 -26.70 18.64 -11.95
C TYR A 159 -27.55 17.70 -12.83
N LYS A 160 -28.85 17.95 -12.88
CA LYS A 160 -29.77 17.29 -13.75
C LYS A 160 -29.88 18.02 -15.10
N LYS A 161 -30.22 17.27 -16.15
CA LYS A 161 -30.53 17.83 -17.46
C LYS A 161 -31.58 18.94 -17.32
N GLY A 162 -31.31 20.10 -17.92
CA GLY A 162 -32.19 21.26 -17.87
C GLY A 162 -32.04 22.16 -16.64
N ALA A 163 -31.11 21.89 -15.73
CA ALA A 163 -30.88 22.73 -14.53
C ALA A 163 -30.45 24.18 -14.87
N PHE A 164 -29.76 24.34 -15.99
CA PHE A 164 -29.36 25.66 -16.52
C PHE A 164 -29.16 25.59 -18.04
N THR A 165 -29.01 26.75 -18.69
CA THR A 165 -28.78 26.82 -20.13
C THR A 165 -27.48 26.12 -20.49
N GLY A 166 -27.57 25.02 -21.28
CA GLY A 166 -26.43 24.18 -21.65
C GLY A 166 -26.35 22.85 -20.87
N ALA A 167 -27.18 22.62 -19.88
CA ALA A 167 -27.26 21.34 -19.16
C ALA A 167 -27.97 20.28 -20.03
N ASN A 168 -27.23 19.70 -20.99
CA ASN A 168 -27.79 18.75 -21.97
C ASN A 168 -27.95 17.31 -21.46
N LYS A 169 -27.31 16.96 -20.36
CA LYS A 169 -27.33 15.62 -19.73
C LYS A 169 -27.21 15.74 -18.21
N ASP A 170 -27.63 14.69 -17.52
CA ASP A 170 -27.35 14.52 -16.11
C ASP A 170 -25.82 14.35 -15.90
N THR A 171 -25.29 15.04 -14.93
CA THR A 171 -23.85 14.97 -14.58
C THR A 171 -23.71 14.74 -13.09
N LYS A 172 -22.99 13.70 -12.72
CA LYS A 172 -22.68 13.38 -11.31
C LYS A 172 -21.67 14.35 -10.76
N GLY A 173 -21.78 14.66 -9.47
CA GLY A 173 -20.82 15.48 -8.75
C GLY A 173 -19.63 14.67 -8.21
N LEU A 174 -18.62 15.36 -7.72
CA LEU A 174 -17.45 14.75 -7.09
C LEU A 174 -17.76 14.10 -5.73
N ILE A 175 -18.87 14.51 -5.07
CA ILE A 175 -19.27 14.04 -3.73
C ILE A 175 -20.32 12.91 -3.83
N GLU A 176 -20.85 12.64 -5.02
CA GLU A 176 -21.87 11.60 -5.26
C GLU A 176 -21.18 10.22 -5.49
#